data_37f760b628684fcfb880bdd048c9a352
#
_entry.id   37f760b628684fcfb880bdd048c9a352
#
_cell.length_a   1.000
_cell.length_b   1.000
_cell.length_c   1.000
_cell.angle_alpha   90.00
_cell.angle_beta   90.00
_cell.angle_gamma   90.00
#
_symmetry.space_group_name_H-M   'P 1'
#
loop_
_entity.id
_entity.type
_entity.pdbx_description
1 polymer ?
#
loop_
_entity_poly.entity_id
_entity_poly.type
_entity_poly.pdbx_seq_one_letter_code
_entity_poly.pdbx_strand_id
1 'polypeptide(L)'
;MKRVLAFALSVVSLGVYAQAPAESEDIMLQGFYWNSQRQTGWTQLTDQAADIAKSFNLIWLPPSASAEGGGAVGGNNMGYHPRQWNNQTSCWGTAEQLKTLISTLHNSNVKVIADIVVNHRAGDTGWGNFTKDDFGTYGSYQLTTDHICSNDEMNTTPSAGSWYGTAKGAKDTGENWDGARDLDHTSTYVQQDIEAYLNWLHGEYGYDGWRYDFCKGYNGKYVGLFNEATQPYLSVGEYWDGSYDPVAAWIVATGKQSMAFDFPAKYAALNNGLAKNNFSNMSWIEDKTTWRPAGMIHHHNYNRYSVTFVDNHDTYRDSNKYTGNVQAAYAFILSSPGIPCVFYPHWAGADRDAINQMIAIRRQAGVHSESNVTVTARSQYYESHAVGHHGTLITRIGAAAPTTVPEGYTLVASGAQWQMFLPTELAAVHAVTASDNALRVNAQNGQLTINNPQGHTFQVFDTDGRLLHQSSTTCCTLSLPAAPYVVKSGKEVKKVSVR
;
A
#
# COMPACT_ATOMS: atom_id res chain seq x y z
N MET A 1 -4.87 1.92 66.00
CA MET A 1 -4.39 1.35 64.72
C MET A 1 -5.17 1.96 63.56
N LYS A 2 -4.58 2.98 62.89
CA LYS A 2 -5.19 3.63 61.70
C LYS A 2 -4.69 2.90 60.45
N ARG A 3 -5.58 2.25 59.70
CA ARG A 3 -5.26 1.64 58.41
C ARG A 3 -5.30 2.74 57.36
N VAL A 4 -4.14 3.03 56.73
CA VAL A 4 -4.01 3.86 55.57
C VAL A 4 -4.27 2.98 54.34
N LEU A 5 -5.36 3.24 53.62
CA LEU A 5 -5.63 2.63 52.32
C LEU A 5 -4.84 3.44 51.28
N ALA A 6 -3.82 2.84 50.68
CA ALA A 6 -3.16 3.39 49.52
C ALA A 6 -3.99 3.04 48.26
N PHE A 7 -4.57 4.04 47.62
CA PHE A 7 -5.13 3.92 46.28
C PHE A 7 -3.97 3.98 45.28
N ALA A 8 -3.70 2.87 44.61
CA ALA A 8 -2.84 2.86 43.45
C ALA A 8 -3.62 3.43 42.27
N LEU A 9 -3.29 4.65 41.84
CA LEU A 9 -3.74 5.20 40.57
C LEU A 9 -2.96 4.47 39.46
N SER A 10 -3.61 3.52 38.79
CA SER A 10 -3.09 3.01 37.52
C SER A 10 -3.27 4.08 36.47
N VAL A 11 -2.19 4.77 36.10
CA VAL A 11 -2.14 5.58 34.91
C VAL A 11 -2.21 4.63 33.72
N VAL A 12 -3.41 4.47 33.16
CA VAL A 12 -3.56 3.90 31.82
C VAL A 12 -2.98 4.96 30.89
N SER A 13 -1.77 4.74 30.40
CA SER A 13 -1.26 5.49 29.26
C SER A 13 -2.14 5.12 28.06
N LEU A 14 -3.10 5.96 27.73
CA LEU A 14 -3.75 5.95 26.43
C LEU A 14 -2.64 6.23 25.43
N GLY A 15 -2.11 5.18 24.82
CA GLY A 15 -1.23 5.32 23.67
C GLY A 15 -2.02 6.06 22.61
N VAL A 16 -1.63 7.27 22.29
CA VAL A 16 -2.12 7.98 21.11
C VAL A 16 -1.60 7.16 19.92
N TYR A 17 -2.45 6.29 19.39
CA TYR A 17 -2.16 5.60 18.14
C TYR A 17 -2.16 6.67 17.06
N ALA A 18 -0.98 7.05 16.61
CA ALA A 18 -0.82 7.94 15.48
C ALA A 18 -1.14 7.14 14.21
N GLN A 19 -2.16 7.54 13.46
CA GLN A 19 -2.59 6.92 12.20
C GLN A 19 -1.58 7.13 11.05
N ALA A 20 -0.40 7.63 11.39
CA ALA A 20 0.83 7.65 10.61
C ALA A 20 1.94 7.09 11.52
N PRO A 21 2.22 5.78 11.48
CA PRO A 21 3.18 5.15 12.38
C PRO A 21 4.58 5.77 12.27
N ALA A 22 5.21 6.05 13.42
CA ALA A 22 6.58 6.56 13.46
C ALA A 22 7.55 5.48 12.98
N GLU A 23 8.60 5.91 12.29
CA GLU A 23 9.68 5.04 11.79
C GLU A 23 9.16 3.74 11.14
N SER A 24 8.02 3.83 10.44
CA SER A 24 7.38 2.66 9.83
C SER A 24 8.21 2.12 8.67
N GLU A 25 8.50 0.82 8.71
CA GLU A 25 9.09 0.05 7.60
C GLU A 25 8.03 -0.56 6.68
N ASP A 26 6.77 -0.17 6.82
CA ASP A 26 5.66 -0.69 6.04
C ASP A 26 5.84 -0.43 4.54
N ILE A 27 5.40 -1.41 3.76
CA ILE A 27 5.35 -1.34 2.29
C ILE A 27 3.97 -1.80 1.87
N MET A 28 3.26 -0.92 1.16
CA MET A 28 1.89 -1.13 0.73
C MET A 28 1.85 -1.67 -0.71
N LEU A 29 0.94 -2.62 -0.98
CA LEU A 29 0.48 -2.95 -2.32
C LEU A 29 -0.87 -2.29 -2.56
N GLN A 30 -1.01 -1.46 -3.61
CA GLN A 30 -2.34 -1.19 -4.16
C GLN A 30 -2.80 -2.45 -4.91
N GLY A 31 -3.71 -3.21 -4.30
CA GLY A 31 -4.09 -4.56 -4.75
C GLY A 31 -5.05 -4.59 -5.94
N PHE A 32 -5.21 -3.50 -6.67
CA PHE A 32 -6.16 -3.39 -7.80
C PHE A 32 -5.74 -2.33 -8.80
N TYR A 33 -6.39 -2.36 -9.97
CA TYR A 33 -6.35 -1.32 -10.98
C TYR A 33 -7.71 -1.23 -11.69
N TRP A 34 -7.91 -0.26 -12.56
CA TRP A 34 -9.20 -0.02 -13.20
C TRP A 34 -9.64 -1.22 -14.04
N ASN A 35 -10.86 -1.72 -13.78
CA ASN A 35 -11.46 -2.90 -14.43
C ASN A 35 -10.72 -4.24 -14.17
N SER A 36 -10.04 -4.37 -13.05
CA SER A 36 -9.25 -5.55 -12.70
C SER A 36 -9.99 -6.65 -11.92
N GLN A 37 -11.32 -6.61 -11.83
CA GLN A 37 -12.12 -7.54 -11.01
C GLN A 37 -11.81 -9.01 -11.28
N ARG A 38 -11.45 -9.36 -12.52
CA ARG A 38 -11.08 -10.73 -12.89
C ARG A 38 -9.69 -11.16 -12.42
N GLN A 39 -8.81 -10.20 -12.15
CA GLN A 39 -7.43 -10.41 -11.71
C GLN A 39 -7.26 -10.18 -10.22
N THR A 40 -8.03 -9.26 -9.65
CA THR A 40 -7.88 -8.76 -8.28
C THR A 40 -9.21 -8.72 -7.50
N GLY A 41 -10.22 -9.48 -7.93
CA GLY A 41 -11.42 -9.74 -7.12
C GLY A 41 -11.05 -10.47 -5.82
N TRP A 42 -11.98 -10.53 -4.88
CA TRP A 42 -11.69 -11.05 -3.53
C TRP A 42 -11.11 -12.46 -3.55
N THR A 43 -11.65 -13.37 -4.37
CA THR A 43 -11.14 -14.74 -4.49
C THR A 43 -9.72 -14.77 -5.09
N GLN A 44 -9.47 -13.98 -6.14
CA GLN A 44 -8.18 -13.94 -6.82
C GLN A 44 -7.07 -13.39 -5.90
N LEU A 45 -7.39 -12.38 -5.08
CA LEU A 45 -6.44 -11.87 -4.09
C LEU A 45 -6.25 -12.85 -2.93
N THR A 46 -7.29 -13.59 -2.54
CA THR A 46 -7.17 -14.68 -1.54
C THR A 46 -6.15 -15.72 -1.98
N ASP A 47 -6.23 -16.15 -3.25
CA ASP A 47 -5.29 -17.13 -3.83
C ASP A 47 -3.85 -16.60 -3.88
N GLN A 48 -3.67 -15.28 -3.94
CA GLN A 48 -2.35 -14.60 -3.99
C GLN A 48 -1.83 -14.18 -2.62
N ALA A 49 -2.61 -14.30 -1.54
CA ALA A 49 -2.28 -13.71 -0.24
C ALA A 49 -0.90 -14.14 0.29
N ALA A 50 -0.56 -15.42 0.21
CA ALA A 50 0.74 -15.93 0.65
C ALA A 50 1.92 -15.38 -0.18
N ASP A 51 1.68 -15.06 -1.43
CA ASP A 51 2.70 -14.50 -2.32
C ASP A 51 2.87 -12.98 -2.10
N ILE A 52 1.76 -12.27 -1.91
CA ILE A 52 1.72 -10.86 -1.49
C ILE A 52 2.49 -10.66 -0.18
N ALA A 53 2.26 -11.51 0.80
CA ALA A 53 2.89 -11.43 2.13
C ALA A 53 4.43 -11.57 2.13
N LYS A 54 5.04 -12.12 1.06
CA LYS A 54 6.50 -12.18 0.92
C LYS A 54 7.14 -10.79 0.80
N SER A 55 6.42 -9.85 0.21
CA SER A 55 6.93 -8.52 -0.10
C SER A 55 6.19 -7.38 0.59
N PHE A 56 4.93 -7.57 0.92
CA PHE A 56 4.07 -6.50 1.46
C PHE A 56 3.53 -6.87 2.83
N ASN A 57 3.39 -5.89 3.69
CA ASN A 57 2.72 -6.00 4.99
C ASN A 57 1.48 -5.11 5.10
N LEU A 58 1.20 -4.32 4.05
CA LEU A 58 -0.03 -3.58 3.85
C LEU A 58 -0.60 -3.87 2.45
N ILE A 59 -1.92 -3.95 2.33
CA ILE A 59 -2.62 -3.95 1.06
C ILE A 59 -3.79 -2.96 1.09
N TRP A 60 -3.86 -2.09 0.07
CA TRP A 60 -5.01 -1.22 -0.16
C TRP A 60 -5.94 -1.92 -1.14
N LEU A 61 -7.18 -2.22 -0.69
CA LEU A 61 -8.26 -2.82 -1.46
C LEU A 61 -9.18 -1.73 -2.04
N PRO A 62 -9.82 -1.97 -3.20
CA PRO A 62 -10.77 -1.02 -3.78
C PRO A 62 -12.02 -0.87 -2.91
N PRO A 63 -12.89 0.15 -3.18
CA PRO A 63 -14.13 0.33 -2.45
C PRO A 63 -14.97 -0.95 -2.47
N SER A 64 -15.38 -1.41 -1.30
CA SER A 64 -16.05 -2.69 -1.13
C SER A 64 -17.57 -2.59 -1.01
N ALA A 65 -18.11 -1.37 -0.80
CA ALA A 65 -19.54 -1.14 -0.68
C ALA A 65 -20.29 -1.36 -2.01
N SER A 66 -21.53 -1.76 -1.94
CA SER A 66 -22.45 -1.80 -3.09
C SER A 66 -22.62 -0.42 -3.69
N ALA A 67 -22.45 -0.35 -5.02
CA ALA A 67 -22.33 0.92 -5.73
C ALA A 67 -23.29 1.03 -6.91
N GLU A 68 -23.40 2.21 -7.49
CA GLU A 68 -24.18 2.47 -8.70
C GLU A 68 -23.65 1.63 -9.88
N GLY A 69 -24.56 1.17 -10.75
CA GLY A 69 -24.22 0.30 -11.88
C GLY A 69 -24.23 -1.19 -11.56
N GLY A 70 -24.63 -1.54 -10.33
CA GLY A 70 -24.92 -2.90 -9.89
C GLY A 70 -23.75 -3.61 -9.21
N GLY A 71 -24.07 -4.39 -8.18
CA GLY A 71 -23.14 -5.27 -7.46
C GLY A 71 -22.75 -6.54 -8.23
N ALA A 72 -22.92 -6.57 -9.56
CA ALA A 72 -22.49 -7.71 -10.35
C ALA A 72 -20.96 -7.71 -10.50
N VAL A 73 -20.34 -8.83 -10.21
CA VAL A 73 -18.92 -9.07 -10.51
C VAL A 73 -18.62 -8.70 -11.96
N GLY A 74 -17.69 -7.75 -12.16
CA GLY A 74 -17.38 -7.20 -13.49
C GLY A 74 -18.16 -5.93 -13.87
N GLY A 75 -18.92 -5.31 -12.96
CA GLY A 75 -19.55 -3.99 -13.16
C GLY A 75 -18.53 -2.85 -13.30
N ASN A 76 -18.93 -1.76 -13.96
CA ASN A 76 -17.99 -0.77 -14.49
C ASN A 76 -17.56 0.34 -13.51
N ASN A 77 -18.21 0.54 -12.35
CA ASN A 77 -17.95 1.73 -11.57
C ASN A 77 -16.96 1.55 -10.42
N MET A 78 -16.32 0.41 -10.34
CA MET A 78 -15.24 0.15 -9.38
C MET A 78 -15.59 0.34 -7.89
N GLY A 79 -16.78 0.83 -7.54
CA GLY A 79 -17.20 1.15 -6.18
C GLY A 79 -17.19 2.64 -5.82
N TYR A 80 -16.72 3.52 -6.70
CA TYR A 80 -16.56 4.96 -6.41
C TYR A 80 -17.86 5.77 -6.42
N HIS A 81 -19.01 5.14 -6.71
CA HIS A 81 -20.34 5.72 -6.51
C HIS A 81 -21.15 4.86 -5.51
N PRO A 82 -20.80 4.85 -4.21
CA PRO A 82 -21.43 3.97 -3.24
C PRO A 82 -22.92 4.29 -3.06
N ARG A 83 -23.75 3.25 -3.03
CA ARG A 83 -25.19 3.34 -2.76
C ARG A 83 -25.56 2.87 -1.36
N GLN A 84 -24.98 1.74 -0.95
CA GLN A 84 -25.34 1.06 0.28
C GLN A 84 -24.05 0.72 1.04
N TRP A 85 -23.69 1.55 2.01
CA TRP A 85 -22.50 1.34 2.83
C TRP A 85 -22.59 0.07 3.68
N ASN A 86 -23.79 -0.30 4.11
CA ASN A 86 -24.03 -1.51 4.90
C ASN A 86 -24.13 -2.80 4.05
N ASN A 87 -23.88 -2.74 2.76
CA ASN A 87 -23.82 -3.89 1.86
C ASN A 87 -22.45 -3.98 1.18
N GLN A 88 -21.64 -4.94 1.59
CA GLN A 88 -20.29 -5.17 1.08
C GLN A 88 -20.21 -6.21 -0.06
N THR A 89 -21.35 -6.52 -0.69
CA THR A 89 -21.36 -7.26 -1.95
C THR A 89 -21.26 -6.28 -3.10
N SER A 90 -20.20 -6.40 -3.89
CA SER A 90 -19.82 -5.45 -4.94
C SER A 90 -19.34 -6.15 -6.21
N CYS A 91 -18.88 -5.36 -7.17
CA CYS A 91 -18.24 -5.91 -8.39
C CYS A 91 -16.97 -6.72 -8.13
N TRP A 92 -16.39 -6.63 -6.92
CA TRP A 92 -15.19 -7.36 -6.52
C TRP A 92 -15.46 -8.75 -5.93
N GLY A 93 -16.68 -8.99 -5.47
CA GLY A 93 -17.12 -10.26 -4.88
C GLY A 93 -18.17 -10.07 -3.79
N THR A 94 -18.52 -11.18 -3.11
CA THR A 94 -19.48 -11.16 -2.00
C THR A 94 -18.85 -10.69 -0.70
N ALA A 95 -19.70 -10.30 0.25
CA ALA A 95 -19.28 -9.94 1.62
C ALA A 95 -18.49 -11.08 2.32
N GLU A 96 -18.89 -12.34 2.10
CA GLU A 96 -18.21 -13.50 2.66
C GLU A 96 -16.83 -13.73 2.05
N GLN A 97 -16.70 -13.49 0.74
CA GLN A 97 -15.41 -13.56 0.05
C GLN A 97 -14.46 -12.47 0.55
N LEU A 98 -14.98 -11.27 0.81
CA LEU A 98 -14.20 -10.17 1.42
C LEU A 98 -13.72 -10.54 2.82
N LYS A 99 -14.58 -11.06 3.70
CA LYS A 99 -14.19 -11.54 5.03
C LYS A 99 -13.12 -12.64 4.96
N THR A 100 -13.26 -13.56 4.00
CA THR A 100 -12.28 -14.62 3.75
C THR A 100 -10.94 -14.04 3.31
N LEU A 101 -10.92 -13.09 2.39
CA LEU A 101 -9.71 -12.40 1.94
C LEU A 101 -8.99 -11.72 3.11
N ILE A 102 -9.71 -10.89 3.86
CA ILE A 102 -9.12 -10.14 4.98
C ILE A 102 -8.52 -11.09 6.02
N SER A 103 -9.26 -12.14 6.42
CA SER A 103 -8.76 -13.12 7.39
C SER A 103 -7.53 -13.89 6.85
N THR A 104 -7.48 -14.21 5.57
CA THR A 104 -6.33 -14.88 4.93
C THR A 104 -5.09 -13.98 4.90
N LEU A 105 -5.28 -12.69 4.61
CA LEU A 105 -4.22 -11.69 4.64
C LEU A 105 -3.69 -11.51 6.08
N HIS A 106 -4.56 -11.39 7.07
CA HIS A 106 -4.17 -11.32 8.49
C HIS A 106 -3.38 -12.54 8.95
N ASN A 107 -3.81 -13.75 8.56
CA ASN A 107 -3.06 -14.98 8.85
C ASN A 107 -1.65 -15.00 8.23
N SER A 108 -1.43 -14.15 7.23
CA SER A 108 -0.14 -13.93 6.58
C SER A 108 0.58 -12.65 7.06
N ASN A 109 0.12 -12.03 8.14
CA ASN A 109 0.63 -10.76 8.69
C ASN A 109 0.56 -9.57 7.71
N VAL A 110 -0.45 -9.52 6.86
CA VAL A 110 -0.73 -8.39 5.97
C VAL A 110 -1.95 -7.65 6.49
N LYS A 111 -1.81 -6.36 6.81
CA LYS A 111 -2.91 -5.47 7.19
C LYS A 111 -3.64 -4.95 5.97
N VAL A 112 -4.93 -4.68 6.12
CA VAL A 112 -5.82 -4.34 5.02
C VAL A 112 -6.38 -2.93 5.17
N ILE A 113 -6.13 -2.09 4.17
CA ILE A 113 -6.58 -0.71 4.08
C ILE A 113 -7.80 -0.64 3.16
N ALA A 114 -8.93 -0.19 3.70
CA ALA A 114 -10.15 0.02 2.92
C ALA A 114 -10.10 1.33 2.12
N ASP A 115 -10.64 1.31 0.93
CA ASP A 115 -10.92 2.53 0.16
C ASP A 115 -12.28 3.11 0.59
N ILE A 116 -12.27 4.29 1.17
CA ILE A 116 -13.42 4.92 1.83
C ILE A 116 -13.91 6.10 0.98
N VAL A 117 -15.07 5.91 0.36
CA VAL A 117 -15.74 6.93 -0.43
C VAL A 117 -16.86 7.55 0.41
N VAL A 118 -16.59 8.70 1.01
CA VAL A 118 -17.51 9.39 1.90
C VAL A 118 -17.68 10.89 1.56
N ASN A 119 -16.97 11.37 0.54
CA ASN A 119 -17.24 12.70 0.01
C ASN A 119 -18.66 12.79 -0.53
N HIS A 120 -19.05 11.78 -1.26
CA HIS A 120 -20.32 11.73 -2.01
C HIS A 120 -20.95 10.34 -1.93
N ARG A 121 -22.25 10.29 -2.28
CA ARG A 121 -23.03 9.06 -2.31
C ARG A 121 -24.06 9.08 -3.43
N ALA A 122 -24.24 7.97 -4.12
CA ALA A 122 -25.29 7.78 -5.11
C ALA A 122 -26.62 7.43 -4.41
N GLY A 123 -27.71 7.97 -4.89
CA GLY A 123 -29.05 7.57 -4.47
C GLY A 123 -29.42 6.18 -4.99
N ASP A 124 -30.34 5.51 -4.33
CA ASP A 124 -30.75 4.14 -4.68
C ASP A 124 -31.71 4.13 -5.90
N THR A 125 -32.79 4.91 -5.85
CA THR A 125 -33.78 5.01 -6.92
C THR A 125 -33.88 6.41 -7.54
N GLY A 126 -33.04 7.32 -7.11
CA GLY A 126 -32.95 8.72 -7.54
C GLY A 126 -31.80 9.42 -6.84
N TRP A 127 -31.65 10.73 -7.09
CA TRP A 127 -30.47 11.46 -6.64
C TRP A 127 -30.37 11.59 -5.11
N GLY A 128 -31.42 12.00 -4.43
CA GLY A 128 -31.45 12.22 -2.98
C GLY A 128 -32.15 11.12 -2.19
N ASN A 129 -32.43 9.97 -2.78
CA ASN A 129 -33.13 8.86 -2.15
C ASN A 129 -32.11 7.80 -1.72
N PHE A 130 -31.48 8.02 -0.58
CA PHE A 130 -30.49 7.09 -0.03
C PHE A 130 -31.16 5.89 0.65
N THR A 131 -30.57 4.71 0.50
CA THR A 131 -30.93 3.55 1.30
C THR A 131 -30.57 3.79 2.76
N LYS A 132 -31.39 3.29 3.67
CA LYS A 132 -31.09 3.33 5.10
C LYS A 132 -29.86 2.48 5.41
N ASP A 133 -28.94 3.06 6.16
CA ASP A 133 -27.77 2.34 6.67
C ASP A 133 -28.13 1.71 8.02
N ASP A 134 -27.95 0.41 8.13
CA ASP A 134 -28.12 -0.35 9.35
C ASP A 134 -26.85 -1.13 9.64
N PHE A 135 -26.06 -0.66 10.58
CA PHE A 135 -24.81 -1.24 11.01
C PHE A 135 -24.95 -2.04 12.30
N GLY A 136 -26.19 -2.50 12.64
CA GLY A 136 -26.47 -3.27 13.85
C GLY A 136 -26.15 -2.48 15.11
N THR A 137 -25.24 -3.03 15.94
CA THR A 137 -24.86 -2.40 17.21
C THR A 137 -24.08 -1.09 17.06
N TYR A 138 -23.55 -0.78 15.89
CA TYR A 138 -22.80 0.46 15.60
C TYR A 138 -23.71 1.63 15.29
N GLY A 139 -24.96 1.38 14.96
CA GLY A 139 -25.95 2.44 14.72
C GLY A 139 -26.77 2.22 13.44
N SER A 140 -27.79 3.07 13.26
CA SER A 140 -28.68 3.02 12.12
C SER A 140 -29.08 4.44 11.70
N TYR A 141 -28.84 4.79 10.42
CA TYR A 141 -28.96 6.15 9.92
C TYR A 141 -29.75 6.17 8.62
N GLN A 142 -30.43 7.30 8.37
CA GLN A 142 -31.15 7.56 7.13
C GLN A 142 -30.79 8.95 6.63
N LEU A 143 -29.83 9.00 5.69
CA LEU A 143 -29.53 10.25 5.02
C LEU A 143 -30.69 10.68 4.11
N THR A 144 -30.87 11.97 3.98
CA THR A 144 -31.91 12.62 3.16
C THR A 144 -31.31 13.83 2.44
N THR A 145 -32.12 14.55 1.68
CA THR A 145 -31.71 15.80 1.05
C THR A 145 -31.25 16.90 2.04
N ASP A 146 -31.57 16.77 3.33
CA ASP A 146 -31.08 17.68 4.37
C ASP A 146 -29.58 17.47 4.70
N HIS A 147 -29.01 16.37 4.22
CA HIS A 147 -27.62 15.97 4.43
C HIS A 147 -26.75 16.07 3.16
N ILE A 148 -27.32 16.59 2.06
CA ILE A 148 -26.63 16.87 0.80
C ILE A 148 -26.25 18.34 0.76
N CYS A 149 -25.02 18.63 0.34
CA CYS A 149 -24.50 20.00 0.23
C CYS A 149 -25.40 20.88 -0.64
N SER A 150 -25.70 22.10 -0.19
CA SER A 150 -26.62 23.00 -0.90
C SER A 150 -26.10 23.51 -2.25
N ASN A 151 -24.80 23.37 -2.51
CA ASN A 151 -24.18 23.68 -3.80
C ASN A 151 -23.98 22.45 -4.71
N ASP A 152 -24.48 21.28 -4.30
CA ASP A 152 -24.53 20.08 -5.12
C ASP A 152 -25.29 20.32 -6.43
N GLU A 153 -24.90 19.64 -7.54
CA GLU A 153 -25.54 19.77 -8.84
C GLU A 153 -27.01 19.34 -8.84
N MET A 154 -27.49 18.68 -7.80
CA MET A 154 -28.91 18.40 -7.60
C MET A 154 -29.74 19.67 -7.62
N ASN A 155 -29.23 20.78 -7.09
CA ASN A 155 -29.92 22.09 -7.07
C ASN A 155 -29.74 22.89 -8.36
N THR A 156 -28.77 22.58 -9.19
CA THR A 156 -28.41 23.32 -10.40
C THR A 156 -28.83 22.61 -11.70
N THR A 157 -29.14 21.31 -11.62
CA THR A 157 -29.53 20.49 -12.77
C THR A 157 -31.06 20.48 -12.90
N PRO A 158 -31.67 21.10 -13.92
CA PRO A 158 -33.12 21.24 -14.03
C PRO A 158 -33.89 19.89 -14.06
N SER A 159 -33.28 18.82 -14.58
CA SER A 159 -33.88 17.50 -14.63
C SER A 159 -33.90 16.78 -13.29
N ALA A 160 -33.07 17.17 -12.34
CA ALA A 160 -32.95 16.55 -11.02
C ALA A 160 -34.01 17.05 -10.05
N GLY A 161 -34.33 18.39 -10.09
CA GLY A 161 -35.06 19.05 -9.02
C GLY A 161 -36.54 18.68 -8.83
N SER A 162 -37.24 18.20 -9.89
CA SER A 162 -38.68 17.91 -9.78
C SER A 162 -39.00 16.54 -9.17
N TRP A 163 -38.05 15.58 -9.19
CA TRP A 163 -38.31 14.19 -8.82
C TRP A 163 -37.66 13.78 -7.50
N TYR A 164 -36.65 14.51 -7.02
CA TYR A 164 -35.75 14.03 -5.97
C TYR A 164 -35.58 14.99 -4.80
N GLY A 165 -36.28 16.12 -4.83
CA GLY A 165 -36.23 17.17 -3.78
C GLY A 165 -35.12 18.18 -4.05
N THR A 166 -34.80 18.95 -3.01
CA THR A 166 -33.79 20.01 -3.01
C THR A 166 -32.73 19.69 -1.96
N ALA A 167 -31.47 19.77 -2.29
CA ALA A 167 -30.37 19.65 -1.34
C ALA A 167 -30.37 20.86 -0.38
N LYS A 168 -30.32 20.61 0.93
CA LYS A 168 -30.56 21.61 1.97
C LYS A 168 -29.44 21.70 3.01
N GLY A 169 -28.42 20.86 2.92
CA GLY A 169 -27.27 20.90 3.82
C GLY A 169 -26.49 22.20 3.70
N ALA A 170 -25.43 22.35 4.47
CA ALA A 170 -24.49 23.46 4.29
C ALA A 170 -23.77 23.33 2.94
N LYS A 171 -22.98 24.34 2.57
CA LYS A 171 -22.12 24.25 1.40
C LYS A 171 -20.95 23.30 1.68
N ASP A 172 -20.39 22.73 0.61
CA ASP A 172 -19.14 22.02 0.69
C ASP A 172 -18.07 22.80 1.44
N THR A 173 -17.26 22.07 2.17
CA THR A 173 -16.12 22.63 2.90
C THR A 173 -14.80 22.46 2.12
N GLY A 174 -14.87 21.91 0.92
CA GLY A 174 -13.80 21.71 -0.04
C GLY A 174 -14.25 21.98 -1.47
N GLU A 175 -13.78 21.18 -2.41
CA GLU A 175 -14.11 21.26 -3.83
C GLU A 175 -15.42 20.51 -4.13
N ASN A 176 -16.33 21.11 -4.89
CA ASN A 176 -17.55 20.46 -5.37
C ASN A 176 -17.23 19.37 -6.39
N TRP A 177 -18.00 18.29 -6.38
CA TRP A 177 -17.85 17.17 -7.32
C TRP A 177 -19.19 16.75 -7.93
N ASP A 178 -19.33 16.89 -9.25
CA ASP A 178 -20.58 16.73 -9.99
C ASP A 178 -20.85 15.26 -10.42
N GLY A 179 -20.54 14.25 -9.62
CA GLY A 179 -20.67 12.84 -10.00
C GLY A 179 -21.69 12.03 -9.21
N ALA A 180 -21.89 12.40 -7.96
CA ALA A 180 -22.89 11.86 -7.04
C ALA A 180 -23.22 12.95 -5.99
N ARG A 181 -24.03 12.65 -4.97
CA ARG A 181 -24.49 13.68 -4.02
C ARG A 181 -23.42 13.96 -2.99
N ASP A 182 -22.85 15.15 -3.01
CA ASP A 182 -21.88 15.62 -2.03
C ASP A 182 -22.50 15.72 -0.64
N LEU A 183 -21.90 15.05 0.34
CA LEU A 183 -22.42 14.97 1.69
C LEU A 183 -21.99 16.16 2.55
N ASP A 184 -22.93 16.71 3.30
CA ASP A 184 -22.66 17.80 4.25
C ASP A 184 -21.90 17.30 5.48
N HIS A 185 -20.57 17.33 5.43
CA HIS A 185 -19.69 16.93 6.54
C HIS A 185 -19.81 17.86 7.77
N THR A 186 -20.49 19.01 7.67
CA THR A 186 -20.78 19.87 8.84
C THR A 186 -21.92 19.31 9.70
N SER A 187 -22.76 18.44 9.11
CA SER A 187 -23.84 17.76 9.82
C SER A 187 -23.28 16.70 10.77
N THR A 188 -23.60 16.84 12.05
CA THR A 188 -23.22 15.80 13.05
C THR A 188 -23.88 14.46 12.77
N TYR A 189 -25.04 14.46 12.10
CA TYR A 189 -25.70 13.22 11.69
C TYR A 189 -24.94 12.49 10.60
N VAL A 190 -24.39 13.19 9.59
CA VAL A 190 -23.50 12.64 8.56
C VAL A 190 -22.21 12.13 9.19
N GLN A 191 -21.62 12.89 10.12
CA GLN A 191 -20.41 12.46 10.84
C GLN A 191 -20.64 11.15 11.58
N GLN A 192 -21.74 11.05 12.34
CA GLN A 192 -22.09 9.84 13.09
C GLN A 192 -22.36 8.63 12.19
N ASP A 193 -23.00 8.83 11.03
CA ASP A 193 -23.21 7.77 10.05
C ASP A 193 -21.88 7.24 9.50
N ILE A 194 -20.97 8.12 9.12
CA ILE A 194 -19.64 7.77 8.64
C ILE A 194 -18.81 7.07 9.74
N GLU A 195 -18.82 7.58 10.97
CA GLU A 195 -18.14 6.96 12.11
C GLU A 195 -18.67 5.54 12.38
N ALA A 196 -19.99 5.36 12.34
CA ALA A 196 -20.64 4.06 12.49
C ALA A 196 -20.23 3.09 11.36
N TYR A 197 -20.22 3.57 10.12
CA TYR A 197 -19.79 2.81 8.96
C TYR A 197 -18.34 2.31 9.11
N LEU A 198 -17.41 3.18 9.45
CA LEU A 198 -16.00 2.83 9.61
C LEU A 198 -15.78 1.87 10.78
N ASN A 199 -16.41 2.10 11.94
CA ASN A 199 -16.34 1.20 13.07
C ASN A 199 -16.93 -0.19 12.75
N TRP A 200 -18.01 -0.23 11.98
CA TRP A 200 -18.61 -1.47 11.49
C TRP A 200 -17.67 -2.21 10.50
N LEU A 201 -17.03 -1.51 9.59
CA LEU A 201 -16.02 -2.10 8.69
C LEU A 201 -14.85 -2.70 9.49
N HIS A 202 -14.37 -2.00 10.50
CA HIS A 202 -13.32 -2.51 11.37
C HIS A 202 -13.80 -3.75 12.16
N GLY A 203 -14.95 -3.66 12.83
CA GLY A 203 -15.43 -4.70 13.73
C GLY A 203 -15.96 -5.95 13.01
N GLU A 204 -16.66 -5.79 11.89
CA GLU A 204 -17.32 -6.89 11.18
C GLU A 204 -16.49 -7.50 10.06
N TYR A 205 -15.60 -6.71 9.44
CA TYR A 205 -14.78 -7.17 8.31
C TYR A 205 -13.29 -7.28 8.67
N GLY A 206 -12.83 -6.53 9.69
CA GLY A 206 -11.45 -6.56 10.12
C GLY A 206 -10.51 -5.65 9.33
N TYR A 207 -11.02 -4.60 8.69
CA TYR A 207 -10.15 -3.60 8.09
C TYR A 207 -9.28 -2.91 9.13
N ASP A 208 -8.01 -2.70 8.81
CA ASP A 208 -7.03 -2.10 9.73
C ASP A 208 -6.85 -0.60 9.55
N GLY A 209 -7.26 -0.05 8.41
CA GLY A 209 -7.04 1.36 8.12
C GLY A 209 -7.82 1.85 6.91
N TRP A 210 -7.64 3.13 6.63
CA TRP A 210 -8.45 3.87 5.67
C TRP A 210 -7.62 4.56 4.60
N ARG A 211 -8.04 4.45 3.34
CA ARG A 211 -7.70 5.37 2.26
C ARG A 211 -8.95 6.20 1.96
N TYR A 212 -8.89 7.49 2.21
CA TYR A 212 -10.00 8.41 1.92
C TYR A 212 -9.94 8.88 0.48
N ASP A 213 -10.99 8.56 -0.27
CA ASP A 213 -11.21 8.99 -1.65
C ASP A 213 -11.54 10.46 -1.74
N PHE A 214 -11.09 11.14 -2.79
CA PHE A 214 -11.40 12.53 -3.12
C PHE A 214 -11.49 13.47 -1.90
N CYS A 215 -10.51 13.42 -1.03
CA CYS A 215 -10.54 14.20 0.22
C CYS A 215 -10.29 15.72 0.01
N LYS A 216 -10.20 16.20 -1.23
CA LYS A 216 -10.32 17.60 -1.59
C LYS A 216 -11.75 18.13 -1.45
N GLY A 217 -12.77 17.27 -1.54
CA GLY A 217 -14.17 17.66 -1.50
C GLY A 217 -14.65 18.10 -0.12
N TYR A 218 -13.89 17.83 0.94
CA TYR A 218 -14.24 18.26 2.30
C TYR A 218 -13.02 18.61 3.13
N ASN A 219 -13.22 19.43 4.16
CA ASN A 219 -12.11 19.89 5.00
C ASN A 219 -11.41 18.73 5.73
N GLY A 220 -10.08 18.69 5.71
CA GLY A 220 -9.27 17.63 6.34
C GLY A 220 -9.58 17.40 7.82
N LYS A 221 -10.13 18.39 8.55
CA LYS A 221 -10.53 18.21 9.96
C LYS A 221 -11.53 17.06 10.17
N TYR A 222 -12.36 16.74 9.14
CA TYR A 222 -13.33 15.63 9.24
C TYR A 222 -12.64 14.28 9.13
N VAL A 223 -11.58 14.16 8.30
CA VAL A 223 -10.72 12.97 8.31
C VAL A 223 -10.09 12.78 9.69
N GLY A 224 -9.60 13.87 10.30
CA GLY A 224 -9.09 13.83 11.68
C GLY A 224 -10.14 13.34 12.67
N LEU A 225 -11.38 13.86 12.60
CA LEU A 225 -12.50 13.45 13.44
C LEU A 225 -12.83 11.95 13.28
N PHE A 226 -12.93 11.46 12.04
CA PHE A 226 -13.20 10.05 11.77
C PHE A 226 -12.07 9.15 12.26
N ASN A 227 -10.82 9.56 12.10
CA ASN A 227 -9.67 8.81 12.60
C ASN A 227 -9.60 8.81 14.14
N GLU A 228 -9.99 9.91 14.80
CA GLU A 228 -10.09 9.95 16.25
C GLU A 228 -11.16 8.97 16.76
N ALA A 229 -12.30 8.88 16.08
CA ALA A 229 -13.40 7.98 16.45
C ALA A 229 -13.11 6.49 16.17
N THR A 230 -12.29 6.17 15.16
CA THR A 230 -12.12 4.80 14.66
C THR A 230 -10.73 4.21 14.90
N GLN A 231 -9.74 5.04 15.27
CA GLN A 231 -8.37 4.65 15.63
C GLN A 231 -7.72 3.65 14.64
N PRO A 232 -7.68 3.93 13.32
CA PRO A 232 -7.08 3.03 12.35
C PRO A 232 -5.57 2.86 12.58
N TYR A 233 -5.01 1.72 12.17
CA TYR A 233 -3.56 1.50 12.14
C TYR A 233 -2.86 2.50 11.22
N LEU A 234 -3.45 2.76 10.03
CA LEU A 234 -2.96 3.68 9.03
C LEU A 234 -4.12 4.40 8.37
N SER A 235 -3.95 5.69 8.13
CA SER A 235 -4.85 6.51 7.33
C SER A 235 -4.07 7.24 6.24
N VAL A 236 -4.59 7.26 5.02
CA VAL A 236 -4.03 8.00 3.90
C VAL A 236 -5.13 8.67 3.10
N GLY A 237 -4.97 9.96 2.76
CA GLY A 237 -5.91 10.70 1.93
C GLY A 237 -5.43 10.88 0.50
N GLU A 238 -6.38 10.81 -0.43
CA GLU A 238 -6.18 11.22 -1.81
C GLU A 238 -6.40 12.72 -1.94
N TYR A 239 -5.42 13.51 -1.49
CA TYR A 239 -5.41 14.94 -1.75
C TYR A 239 -4.62 15.20 -3.04
N TRP A 240 -5.30 15.14 -4.17
CA TRP A 240 -4.68 15.20 -5.49
C TRP A 240 -4.19 16.61 -5.83
N ASP A 241 -2.97 16.93 -5.42
CA ASP A 241 -2.30 18.17 -5.74
C ASP A 241 -0.80 17.94 -5.95
N GLY A 242 -0.27 18.47 -7.05
CA GLY A 242 1.15 18.36 -7.37
C GLY A 242 2.05 19.31 -6.59
N SER A 243 1.46 20.20 -5.79
CA SER A 243 2.17 21.20 -5.01
C SER A 243 2.33 20.75 -3.55
N TYR A 244 3.48 21.04 -2.97
CA TYR A 244 3.81 20.68 -1.60
C TYR A 244 2.91 21.35 -0.57
N ASP A 245 2.72 22.68 -0.66
CA ASP A 245 2.05 23.46 0.38
C ASP A 245 0.56 23.08 0.59
N PRO A 246 -0.26 22.87 -0.45
CA PRO A 246 -1.65 22.43 -0.27
C PRO A 246 -1.75 21.05 0.41
N VAL A 247 -0.89 20.08 0.02
CA VAL A 247 -0.88 18.76 0.65
C VAL A 247 -0.43 18.85 2.10
N ALA A 248 0.61 19.64 2.40
CA ALA A 248 1.06 19.89 3.78
C ALA A 248 -0.02 20.54 4.64
N ALA A 249 -0.74 21.53 4.08
CA ALA A 249 -1.85 22.19 4.76
C ALA A 249 -2.99 21.22 5.06
N TRP A 250 -3.31 20.32 4.12
CA TRP A 250 -4.32 19.28 4.35
C TRP A 250 -3.90 18.31 5.47
N ILE A 251 -2.65 17.83 5.47
CA ILE A 251 -2.13 16.98 6.56
C ILE A 251 -2.29 17.69 7.92
N VAL A 252 -1.95 18.98 7.99
CA VAL A 252 -2.15 19.79 9.22
C VAL A 252 -3.63 19.89 9.58
N ALA A 253 -4.52 20.09 8.60
CA ALA A 253 -5.95 20.17 8.83
C ALA A 253 -6.55 18.88 9.41
N THR A 254 -5.98 17.71 9.11
CA THR A 254 -6.37 16.44 9.74
C THR A 254 -5.90 16.31 11.20
N GLY A 255 -5.24 17.32 11.76
CA GLY A 255 -4.56 17.20 13.06
C GLY A 255 -3.33 16.29 13.01
N LYS A 256 -2.75 16.08 11.82
CA LYS A 256 -1.68 15.09 11.55
C LYS A 256 -2.10 13.65 11.87
N GLN A 257 -3.37 13.35 11.78
CA GLN A 257 -3.92 12.01 11.97
C GLN A 257 -4.07 11.22 10.67
N SER A 258 -3.66 11.79 9.52
CA SER A 258 -3.64 11.10 8.23
C SER A 258 -2.38 11.43 7.46
N MET A 259 -1.90 10.44 6.74
CA MET A 259 -0.91 10.60 5.67
C MET A 259 -1.62 11.09 4.40
N ALA A 260 -0.84 11.51 3.40
CA ALA A 260 -1.33 11.80 2.06
C ALA A 260 -0.51 11.04 1.00
N PHE A 261 -1.15 10.70 -0.12
CA PHE A 261 -0.39 10.27 -1.30
C PHE A 261 0.51 11.40 -1.78
N ASP A 262 1.78 11.07 -2.05
CA ASP A 262 2.80 12.05 -2.43
C ASP A 262 2.71 12.41 -3.91
N PHE A 263 1.64 13.11 -4.29
CA PHE A 263 1.51 13.67 -5.64
C PHE A 263 2.62 14.67 -5.98
N PRO A 264 3.14 15.49 -5.04
CA PRO A 264 4.32 16.31 -5.29
C PRO A 264 5.53 15.51 -5.76
N ALA A 265 5.86 14.36 -5.12
CA ALA A 265 6.93 13.49 -5.59
C ALA A 265 6.61 12.85 -6.95
N LYS A 266 5.37 12.38 -7.15
CA LYS A 266 4.89 11.84 -8.42
C LYS A 266 5.13 12.82 -9.57
N TYR A 267 4.75 14.08 -9.41
CA TYR A 267 4.86 15.07 -10.47
C TYR A 267 6.27 15.65 -10.59
N ALA A 268 6.91 16.07 -9.51
CA ALA A 268 8.22 16.68 -9.55
C ALA A 268 9.32 15.66 -9.82
N ALA A 269 9.47 14.65 -8.92
CA ALA A 269 10.58 13.72 -9.01
C ALA A 269 10.42 12.71 -10.15
N LEU A 270 9.23 12.13 -10.32
CA LEU A 270 9.03 11.05 -11.29
C LEU A 270 8.67 11.59 -12.67
N ASN A 271 7.54 12.29 -12.86
CA ASN A 271 7.06 12.68 -14.19
C ASN A 271 7.90 13.78 -14.83
N ASN A 272 8.33 14.77 -14.05
CA ASN A 272 9.13 15.90 -14.55
C ASN A 272 10.63 15.76 -14.29
N GLY A 273 11.02 14.87 -13.40
CA GLY A 273 12.41 14.53 -13.11
C GLY A 273 12.88 13.32 -13.91
N LEU A 274 12.68 12.15 -13.35
CA LEU A 274 13.22 10.89 -13.85
C LEU A 274 12.75 10.55 -15.27
N ALA A 275 11.45 10.66 -15.57
CA ALA A 275 10.92 10.33 -16.89
C ALA A 275 11.51 11.22 -18.01
N LYS A 276 11.98 12.41 -17.67
CA LYS A 276 12.59 13.38 -18.60
C LYS A 276 14.11 13.47 -18.48
N ASN A 277 14.76 12.59 -17.70
CA ASN A 277 16.17 12.65 -17.34
C ASN A 277 16.60 14.03 -16.79
N ASN A 278 15.68 14.73 -16.14
CA ASN A 278 15.95 15.99 -15.44
C ASN A 278 16.14 15.73 -13.94
N PHE A 279 17.30 15.21 -13.59
CA PHE A 279 17.60 14.76 -12.23
C PHE A 279 17.59 15.90 -11.18
N SER A 280 17.72 17.17 -11.63
CA SER A 280 17.59 18.32 -10.73
C SER A 280 16.19 18.46 -10.12
N ASN A 281 15.15 18.01 -10.83
CA ASN A 281 13.77 18.01 -10.34
C ASN A 281 13.49 16.89 -9.31
N MET A 282 14.39 15.92 -9.18
CA MET A 282 14.24 14.82 -8.21
C MET A 282 14.64 15.23 -6.79
N SER A 283 15.09 16.48 -6.58
CA SER A 283 15.49 16.95 -5.26
C SER A 283 15.15 18.41 -5.05
N TRP A 284 14.78 18.75 -3.83
CA TRP A 284 14.58 20.10 -3.34
C TRP A 284 15.60 20.42 -2.24
N ILE A 285 15.90 21.70 -2.08
CA ILE A 285 16.79 22.17 -1.02
C ILE A 285 15.97 22.37 0.25
N GLU A 286 16.33 21.70 1.34
CA GLU A 286 15.65 21.83 2.63
C GLU A 286 16.14 23.08 3.40
N ASP A 287 17.43 23.23 3.39
CA ASP A 287 18.13 24.41 3.91
C ASP A 287 19.10 24.91 2.83
N LYS A 288 19.95 25.87 3.12
CA LYS A 288 20.85 26.45 2.12
C LYS A 288 21.88 25.47 1.53
N THR A 289 22.02 24.27 2.11
CA THR A 289 23.09 23.32 1.80
C THR A 289 22.64 21.90 1.58
N THR A 290 21.52 21.49 2.17
CA THR A 290 21.07 20.09 2.20
C THR A 290 20.01 19.84 1.15
N TRP A 291 20.29 18.94 0.22
CA TRP A 291 19.34 18.47 -0.80
C TRP A 291 18.66 17.18 -0.32
N ARG A 292 17.34 17.12 -0.45
CA ARG A 292 16.49 16.01 -0.09
C ARG A 292 15.70 15.52 -1.30
N PRO A 293 15.19 14.26 -1.34
CA PRO A 293 14.28 13.83 -2.39
C PRO A 293 13.09 14.78 -2.50
N ALA A 294 12.66 15.12 -3.73
CA ALA A 294 11.53 16.01 -3.94
C ALA A 294 10.19 15.31 -3.61
N GLY A 295 9.23 16.06 -3.06
CA GLY A 295 7.90 15.59 -2.64
C GLY A 295 7.63 15.91 -1.17
N MET A 296 6.57 15.34 -0.60
CA MET A 296 6.28 15.42 0.84
C MET A 296 7.41 14.81 1.67
N ILE A 297 8.12 13.84 1.10
CA ILE A 297 9.33 13.22 1.64
C ILE A 297 10.52 14.16 1.79
N HIS A 298 10.45 15.39 1.24
CA HIS A 298 11.51 16.38 1.30
C HIS A 298 11.77 16.87 2.74
N HIS A 299 10.74 17.10 3.53
CA HIS A 299 10.88 17.77 4.83
C HIS A 299 10.59 16.82 5.99
N HIS A 300 11.47 16.82 7.02
CA HIS A 300 11.34 15.97 8.22
C HIS A 300 10.01 16.12 8.97
N ASN A 301 9.29 17.24 8.82
CA ASN A 301 7.95 17.43 9.42
C ASN A 301 6.84 16.69 8.70
N TYR A 302 7.07 16.21 7.46
CA TYR A 302 6.05 15.61 6.60
C TYR A 302 6.46 14.28 5.95
N ASN A 303 7.75 13.90 5.97
CA ASN A 303 8.21 12.63 5.40
C ASN A 303 7.45 11.42 5.97
N ARG A 304 7.20 11.42 7.29
CA ARG A 304 6.38 10.42 8.00
C ARG A 304 4.95 10.31 7.44
N TYR A 305 4.39 11.43 6.96
CA TYR A 305 3.00 11.54 6.48
C TYR A 305 2.89 11.35 4.98
N SER A 306 3.92 10.82 4.34
CA SER A 306 3.96 10.59 2.89
C SER A 306 3.70 9.12 2.55
N VAL A 307 2.80 8.86 1.60
CA VAL A 307 2.70 7.58 0.89
C VAL A 307 3.17 7.79 -0.54
N THR A 308 4.40 7.35 -0.84
CA THR A 308 4.99 7.51 -2.18
C THR A 308 4.47 6.44 -3.14
N PHE A 309 4.33 6.79 -4.42
CA PHE A 309 3.83 5.85 -5.44
C PHE A 309 4.35 6.22 -6.84
N VAL A 310 4.44 5.26 -7.74
CA VAL A 310 4.80 5.48 -9.14
C VAL A 310 3.56 5.77 -9.98
N ASP A 311 2.59 4.91 -9.93
CA ASP A 311 1.25 5.08 -10.49
C ASP A 311 0.20 4.52 -9.53
N ASN A 312 -1.05 4.93 -9.73
CA ASN A 312 -2.24 4.35 -9.14
C ASN A 312 -3.28 4.03 -10.24
N HIS A 313 -4.46 3.56 -9.84
CA HIS A 313 -5.52 3.15 -10.76
C HIS A 313 -6.02 4.30 -11.66
N ASP A 314 -5.94 5.55 -11.20
CA ASP A 314 -6.34 6.73 -11.98
C ASP A 314 -5.20 7.26 -12.85
N THR A 315 -4.03 7.53 -12.29
CA THR A 315 -2.90 8.07 -13.06
C THR A 315 -2.47 7.13 -14.19
N TYR A 316 -2.62 5.82 -14.00
CA TYR A 316 -2.20 4.81 -14.99
C TYR A 316 -3.04 4.82 -16.28
N ARG A 317 -4.27 5.30 -16.24
CA ARG A 317 -5.19 5.33 -17.38
C ARG A 317 -5.27 6.67 -18.11
N ASP A 318 -4.62 7.70 -17.59
CA ASP A 318 -4.71 9.05 -18.11
C ASP A 318 -3.34 9.62 -18.53
N SER A 319 -3.30 10.93 -18.82
CA SER A 319 -2.09 11.65 -19.20
C SER A 319 -1.06 11.77 -18.07
N ASN A 320 -1.40 11.43 -16.84
CA ASN A 320 -0.52 11.48 -15.67
C ASN A 320 0.26 10.18 -15.46
N LYS A 321 0.01 9.16 -16.29
CA LYS A 321 0.75 7.90 -16.26
C LYS A 321 2.26 8.15 -16.34
N TYR A 322 2.99 7.44 -15.50
CA TYR A 322 4.45 7.45 -15.57
C TYR A 322 4.95 6.80 -16.88
N THR A 323 5.79 7.49 -17.61
CA THR A 323 6.26 7.06 -18.94
C THR A 323 7.76 6.75 -18.98
N GLY A 324 8.46 6.84 -17.84
CA GLY A 324 9.89 6.54 -17.70
C GLY A 324 10.18 5.07 -17.40
N ASN A 325 11.39 4.79 -16.93
CA ASN A 325 11.83 3.49 -16.48
C ASN A 325 11.17 3.16 -15.14
N VAL A 326 10.23 2.20 -15.13
CA VAL A 326 9.46 1.80 -13.95
C VAL A 326 10.36 1.27 -12.83
N GLN A 327 11.37 0.46 -13.14
CA GLN A 327 12.30 -0.05 -12.11
C GLN A 327 13.11 1.08 -11.48
N ALA A 328 13.59 2.06 -12.25
CA ALA A 328 14.29 3.22 -11.72
C ALA A 328 13.39 4.10 -10.83
N ALA A 329 12.09 4.19 -11.16
CA ALA A 329 11.11 4.88 -10.31
C ALA A 329 10.89 4.14 -8.98
N TYR A 330 10.83 2.81 -9.00
CA TYR A 330 10.78 2.02 -7.76
C TYR A 330 12.08 2.10 -6.97
N ALA A 331 13.25 2.14 -7.62
CA ALA A 331 14.52 2.39 -6.93
C ALA A 331 14.49 3.73 -6.17
N PHE A 332 13.88 4.79 -6.76
CA PHE A 332 13.70 6.08 -6.11
C PHE A 332 12.77 5.98 -4.88
N ILE A 333 11.52 5.50 -5.04
CA ILE A 333 10.57 5.51 -3.92
C ILE A 333 10.95 4.50 -2.81
N LEU A 334 11.53 3.35 -3.16
CA LEU A 334 11.95 2.34 -2.19
C LEU A 334 13.25 2.71 -1.45
N SER A 335 14.02 3.70 -1.93
CA SER A 335 15.16 4.28 -1.21
C SER A 335 14.85 5.65 -0.60
N SER A 336 13.59 6.08 -0.61
CA SER A 336 13.13 7.34 -0.01
C SER A 336 12.43 7.09 1.33
N PRO A 337 12.24 8.15 2.17
CA PRO A 337 11.37 8.06 3.35
C PRO A 337 9.90 7.91 2.93
N GLY A 338 8.98 7.92 3.90
CA GLY A 338 7.57 7.65 3.68
C GLY A 338 7.27 6.16 3.54
N ILE A 339 6.00 5.83 3.33
CA ILE A 339 5.53 4.46 3.06
C ILE A 339 5.41 4.30 1.54
N PRO A 340 6.21 3.44 0.89
CA PRO A 340 6.06 3.20 -0.53
C PRO A 340 4.83 2.35 -0.82
N CYS A 341 4.00 2.80 -1.78
CA CYS A 341 2.86 2.07 -2.32
C CYS A 341 3.20 1.55 -3.71
N VAL A 342 3.26 0.25 -3.86
CA VAL A 342 3.53 -0.44 -5.12
C VAL A 342 2.22 -0.70 -5.84
N PHE A 343 2.17 -0.41 -7.13
CA PHE A 343 0.99 -0.58 -7.95
C PHE A 343 0.90 -2.00 -8.52
N TYR A 344 -0.24 -2.67 -8.38
CA TYR A 344 -0.42 -4.09 -8.77
C TYR A 344 0.04 -4.41 -10.21
N PRO A 345 -0.31 -3.65 -11.28
CA PRO A 345 0.16 -3.95 -12.64
C PRO A 345 1.68 -3.96 -12.80
N HIS A 346 2.39 -3.10 -12.08
CA HIS A 346 3.86 -3.10 -12.09
C HIS A 346 4.42 -4.33 -11.37
N TRP A 347 3.84 -4.67 -10.19
CA TRP A 347 4.28 -5.84 -9.41
C TRP A 347 3.88 -7.17 -10.05
N ALA A 348 2.70 -7.28 -10.64
CA ALA A 348 2.25 -8.49 -11.31
C ALA A 348 2.87 -8.67 -12.72
N GLY A 349 3.57 -7.65 -13.22
CA GLY A 349 4.18 -7.61 -14.55
C GLY A 349 5.64 -8.04 -14.60
N ALA A 350 6.34 -7.59 -15.62
CA ALA A 350 7.74 -7.94 -15.89
C ALA A 350 8.73 -7.37 -14.84
N ASP A 351 8.33 -6.36 -14.09
CA ASP A 351 9.18 -5.68 -13.11
C ASP A 351 9.17 -6.33 -11.72
N ARG A 352 8.39 -7.40 -11.54
CA ARG A 352 8.13 -8.06 -10.25
C ARG A 352 9.40 -8.43 -9.49
N ASP A 353 10.31 -9.15 -10.14
CA ASP A 353 11.53 -9.66 -9.51
C ASP A 353 12.42 -8.50 -9.03
N ALA A 354 12.54 -7.45 -9.86
CA ALA A 354 13.30 -6.26 -9.52
C ALA A 354 12.66 -5.50 -8.35
N ILE A 355 11.33 -5.32 -8.36
CA ILE A 355 10.59 -4.66 -7.27
C ILE A 355 10.77 -5.45 -5.97
N ASN A 356 10.58 -6.77 -5.99
CA ASN A 356 10.76 -7.62 -4.80
C ASN A 356 12.20 -7.57 -4.26
N GLN A 357 13.20 -7.52 -5.14
CA GLN A 357 14.60 -7.37 -4.74
C GLN A 357 14.85 -6.02 -4.07
N MET A 358 14.32 -4.93 -4.63
CA MET A 358 14.45 -3.58 -4.03
C MET A 358 13.75 -3.49 -2.68
N ILE A 359 12.57 -4.14 -2.51
CA ILE A 359 11.86 -4.25 -1.23
C ILE A 359 12.73 -4.96 -0.19
N ALA A 360 13.35 -6.07 -0.56
CA ALA A 360 14.25 -6.81 0.34
C ALA A 360 15.46 -5.96 0.76
N ILE A 361 16.04 -5.19 -0.19
CA ILE A 361 17.17 -4.28 0.09
C ILE A 361 16.75 -3.15 1.03
N ARG A 362 15.56 -2.52 0.80
CA ARG A 362 15.02 -1.51 1.71
C ARG A 362 14.90 -2.02 3.14
N ARG A 363 14.31 -3.20 3.31
CA ARG A 363 14.18 -3.87 4.63
C ARG A 363 15.53 -4.21 5.24
N GLN A 364 16.46 -4.70 4.44
CA GLN A 364 17.79 -5.04 4.90
C GLN A 364 18.56 -3.80 5.41
N ALA A 365 18.41 -2.65 4.76
CA ALA A 365 18.95 -1.39 5.23
C ALA A 365 18.17 -0.83 6.44
N GLY A 366 16.92 -1.25 6.66
CA GLY A 366 16.02 -0.68 7.66
C GLY A 366 15.57 0.74 7.30
N VAL A 367 15.36 1.03 6.01
CA VAL A 367 14.84 2.33 5.57
C VAL A 367 13.37 2.42 5.96
N HIS A 368 13.00 3.50 6.63
CA HIS A 368 11.69 3.71 7.24
C HIS A 368 11.07 5.05 6.86
N SER A 369 9.84 5.32 7.30
CA SER A 369 9.06 6.50 6.93
C SER A 369 9.73 7.84 7.30
N GLU A 370 10.60 7.86 8.31
CA GLU A 370 11.30 9.04 8.79
C GLU A 370 12.81 8.99 8.49
N SER A 371 13.28 8.06 7.66
CA SER A 371 14.69 7.95 7.28
C SER A 371 15.24 9.27 6.77
N ASN A 372 16.44 9.62 7.26
CA ASN A 372 17.17 10.77 6.77
C ASN A 372 17.80 10.43 5.42
N VAL A 373 17.37 11.10 4.36
CA VAL A 373 17.88 10.88 3.00
C VAL A 373 18.54 12.15 2.45
N THR A 374 19.82 12.07 2.13
CA THR A 374 20.57 13.16 1.50
C THR A 374 20.81 12.86 0.03
N VAL A 375 20.60 13.86 -0.84
CA VAL A 375 20.91 13.78 -2.27
C VAL A 375 22.29 14.35 -2.51
N THR A 376 23.20 13.52 -3.04
CA THR A 376 24.63 13.87 -3.27
C THR A 376 24.94 14.18 -4.72
N ALA A 377 24.13 13.67 -5.68
CA ALA A 377 24.22 14.02 -7.10
C ALA A 377 22.82 14.25 -7.67
N ARG A 378 22.68 15.28 -8.54
CA ARG A 378 21.39 15.70 -9.09
C ARG A 378 21.46 16.41 -10.45
N SER A 379 22.54 16.24 -11.18
CA SER A 379 22.71 16.89 -12.48
C SER A 379 22.69 15.93 -13.66
N GLN A 380 23.70 15.10 -13.83
CA GLN A 380 23.80 14.10 -14.90
C GLN A 380 23.16 12.75 -14.50
N TYR A 381 23.07 12.50 -13.22
CA TYR A 381 22.41 11.36 -12.58
C TYR A 381 21.93 11.80 -11.21
N TYR A 382 21.08 10.98 -10.61
CA TYR A 382 20.64 11.15 -9.23
C TYR A 382 21.38 10.16 -8.33
N GLU A 383 21.87 10.63 -7.17
CA GLU A 383 22.39 9.76 -6.11
C GLU A 383 21.83 10.20 -4.77
N SER A 384 21.31 9.25 -4.00
CA SER A 384 20.82 9.46 -2.64
C SER A 384 21.40 8.47 -1.67
N HIS A 385 21.57 8.93 -0.42
CA HIS A 385 22.03 8.18 0.72
C HIS A 385 20.92 8.16 1.77
N ALA A 386 20.24 7.03 1.91
CA ALA A 386 19.15 6.82 2.87
C ALA A 386 19.68 6.12 4.12
N VAL A 387 19.60 6.79 5.27
CA VAL A 387 20.01 6.24 6.56
C VAL A 387 18.87 5.40 7.12
N GLY A 388 19.05 4.10 7.16
CA GLY A 388 18.13 3.15 7.80
C GLY A 388 18.65 2.68 9.16
N HIS A 389 17.84 1.89 9.86
CA HIS A 389 18.18 1.36 11.19
C HIS A 389 19.42 0.45 11.18
N HIS A 390 19.71 -0.22 10.05
CA HIS A 390 20.77 -1.21 9.95
C HIS A 390 21.97 -0.71 9.13
N GLY A 391 21.80 0.32 8.30
CA GLY A 391 22.87 0.88 7.49
C GLY A 391 22.37 1.85 6.43
N THR A 392 23.31 2.52 5.78
CA THR A 392 22.97 3.49 4.73
C THR A 392 22.82 2.79 3.39
N LEU A 393 21.64 2.93 2.78
CA LEU A 393 21.36 2.51 1.41
C LEU A 393 21.77 3.63 0.44
N ILE A 394 22.70 3.35 -0.48
CA ILE A 394 23.04 4.26 -1.57
C ILE A 394 22.29 3.82 -2.82
N THR A 395 21.62 4.77 -3.47
CA THR A 395 20.89 4.53 -4.72
C THR A 395 21.35 5.51 -5.78
N ARG A 396 21.72 4.99 -6.97
CA ARG A 396 22.07 5.78 -8.16
C ARG A 396 21.05 5.53 -9.25
N ILE A 397 20.63 6.60 -9.93
CA ILE A 397 19.64 6.55 -11.01
C ILE A 397 20.12 7.43 -12.17
N GLY A 398 20.11 6.90 -13.39
CA GLY A 398 20.48 7.56 -14.61
C GLY A 398 21.58 6.83 -15.39
N ALA A 399 21.57 6.97 -16.72
CA ALA A 399 22.53 6.29 -17.60
C ALA A 399 23.99 6.76 -17.40
N ALA A 400 24.17 7.99 -16.91
CA ALA A 400 25.48 8.56 -16.62
C ALA A 400 25.98 8.28 -15.19
N ALA A 401 25.25 7.49 -14.41
CA ALA A 401 25.68 7.13 -13.05
C ALA A 401 27.00 6.34 -13.09
N PRO A 402 27.97 6.64 -12.20
CA PRO A 402 29.22 5.90 -12.13
C PRO A 402 29.02 4.41 -11.88
N THR A 403 29.77 3.55 -12.58
CA THR A 403 29.76 2.10 -12.36
C THR A 403 30.68 1.67 -11.22
N THR A 404 31.53 2.57 -10.71
CA THR A 404 32.43 2.31 -9.58
C THR A 404 31.64 2.13 -8.30
N VAL A 405 31.89 1.04 -7.59
CA VAL A 405 31.29 0.76 -6.29
C VAL A 405 31.86 1.75 -5.26
N PRO A 406 31.00 2.41 -4.44
CA PRO A 406 31.48 3.28 -3.37
C PRO A 406 32.35 2.48 -2.37
N GLU A 407 33.37 3.13 -1.80
CA GLU A 407 34.25 2.52 -0.80
C GLU A 407 33.45 2.04 0.42
N GLY A 408 33.70 0.81 0.88
CA GLY A 408 32.99 0.19 1.99
C GLY A 408 31.60 -0.36 1.65
N TYR A 409 31.18 -0.33 0.38
CA TYR A 409 29.89 -0.80 -0.08
C TYR A 409 30.01 -1.96 -1.06
N THR A 410 28.90 -2.65 -1.25
CA THR A 410 28.73 -3.73 -2.25
C THR A 410 27.51 -3.42 -3.11
N LEU A 411 27.64 -3.59 -4.43
CA LEU A 411 26.51 -3.54 -5.35
C LEU A 411 25.60 -4.75 -5.09
N VAL A 412 24.36 -4.51 -4.60
CA VAL A 412 23.41 -5.57 -4.24
C VAL A 412 22.32 -5.77 -5.27
N ALA A 413 22.03 -4.76 -6.07
CA ALA A 413 21.11 -4.86 -7.20
C ALA A 413 21.38 -3.78 -8.24
N SER A 414 21.08 -4.08 -9.51
CA SER A 414 21.14 -3.12 -10.59
C SER A 414 20.23 -3.51 -11.75
N GLY A 415 19.86 -2.52 -12.55
CA GLY A 415 19.13 -2.69 -13.81
C GLY A 415 19.42 -1.57 -14.77
N ALA A 416 18.58 -1.41 -15.78
CA ALA A 416 18.71 -0.31 -16.71
C ALA A 416 18.53 1.02 -15.98
N GLN A 417 19.59 1.82 -15.90
CA GLN A 417 19.60 3.16 -15.29
C GLN A 417 19.39 3.21 -13.77
N TRP A 418 19.63 2.13 -13.03
CA TRP A 418 19.61 2.18 -11.58
C TRP A 418 20.58 1.18 -10.96
N GLN A 419 21.08 1.51 -9.77
CA GLN A 419 21.98 0.72 -8.95
C GLN A 419 21.68 0.96 -7.47
N MET A 420 21.77 -0.08 -6.64
CA MET A 420 21.61 -0.01 -5.19
C MET A 420 22.79 -0.66 -4.49
N PHE A 421 23.29 -0.01 -3.45
CA PHE A 421 24.48 -0.45 -2.71
C PHE A 421 24.18 -0.48 -1.21
N LEU A 422 24.65 -1.54 -0.55
CA LEU A 422 24.64 -1.66 0.92
C LEU A 422 26.07 -1.70 1.46
N PRO A 423 26.28 -1.30 2.73
CA PRO A 423 27.54 -1.56 3.42
C PRO A 423 27.97 -3.01 3.25
N THR A 424 29.24 -3.27 2.97
CA THR A 424 29.73 -4.61 2.63
C THR A 424 29.41 -5.64 3.71
N GLU A 425 29.50 -5.26 4.98
CA GLU A 425 29.14 -6.12 6.12
C GLU A 425 27.65 -6.50 6.10
N LEU A 426 26.80 -5.55 5.80
CA LEU A 426 25.35 -5.78 5.73
C LEU A 426 24.97 -6.63 4.50
N ALA A 427 25.60 -6.39 3.35
CA ALA A 427 25.42 -7.20 2.14
C ALA A 427 25.82 -8.66 2.33
N ALA A 428 26.87 -8.94 3.12
CA ALA A 428 27.33 -10.28 3.42
C ALA A 428 26.30 -11.11 4.20
N VAL A 429 25.53 -10.49 5.10
CA VAL A 429 24.44 -11.16 5.85
C VAL A 429 23.36 -11.67 4.89
N HIS A 430 23.02 -10.90 3.86
CA HIS A 430 22.05 -11.33 2.85
C HIS A 430 22.52 -12.51 2.00
N ALA A 431 23.82 -12.56 1.66
CA ALA A 431 24.42 -13.68 0.94
C ALA A 431 24.33 -14.98 1.77
N VAL A 432 24.53 -14.90 3.08
CA VAL A 432 24.40 -16.06 4.00
C VAL A 432 22.92 -16.49 4.11
N THR A 433 21.97 -15.57 4.28
CA THR A 433 20.54 -15.91 4.36
C THR A 433 19.98 -16.42 3.03
N ALA A 434 20.41 -15.88 1.89
CA ALA A 434 20.04 -16.41 0.57
C ALA A 434 20.63 -17.83 0.33
N SER A 435 21.83 -18.11 0.84
CA SER A 435 22.43 -19.46 0.79
C SER A 435 21.71 -20.43 1.75
N ASP A 436 21.19 -19.95 2.87
CA ASP A 436 20.43 -20.78 3.82
C ASP A 436 19.03 -21.14 3.31
N ASN A 437 18.47 -20.36 2.41
CA ASN A 437 17.20 -20.63 1.74
C ASN A 437 17.33 -21.43 0.45
N ALA A 438 18.54 -21.76 -0.01
CA ALA A 438 18.75 -22.57 -1.20
C ALA A 438 18.46 -24.07 -0.94
N LEU A 439 18.00 -24.75 -1.98
CA LEU A 439 17.88 -26.21 -1.97
C LEU A 439 19.25 -26.85 -1.68
N ARG A 440 19.37 -27.53 -0.54
CA ARG A 440 20.57 -28.29 -0.17
C ARG A 440 20.31 -29.78 -0.30
N VAL A 441 21.21 -30.46 -0.94
CA VAL A 441 21.12 -31.91 -1.17
C VAL A 441 22.43 -32.54 -0.73
N ASN A 442 22.34 -33.46 0.21
CA ASN A 442 23.50 -34.22 0.72
C ASN A 442 23.23 -35.72 0.62
N ALA A 443 24.23 -36.48 0.28
CA ALA A 443 24.15 -37.94 0.23
C ALA A 443 25.26 -38.53 1.08
N GLN A 444 24.88 -39.35 2.07
CA GLN A 444 25.83 -40.04 2.96
C GLN A 444 25.21 -41.36 3.43
N ASN A 445 26.04 -42.44 3.47
CA ASN A 445 25.65 -43.74 4.02
C ASN A 445 24.35 -44.33 3.43
N GLY A 446 24.16 -44.26 2.12
CA GLY A 446 22.96 -44.78 1.44
C GLY A 446 21.73 -43.93 1.61
N GLN A 447 21.86 -42.72 2.18
CA GLN A 447 20.75 -41.79 2.40
C GLN A 447 20.95 -40.50 1.61
N LEU A 448 19.88 -40.02 1.00
CA LEU A 448 19.77 -38.72 0.34
C LEU A 448 18.95 -37.79 1.24
N THR A 449 19.60 -36.80 1.82
CA THR A 449 18.93 -35.74 2.62
C THR A 449 18.73 -34.50 1.77
N ILE A 450 17.50 -34.05 1.66
CA ILE A 450 17.08 -32.87 0.93
C ILE A 450 16.59 -31.86 1.95
N ASN A 451 17.25 -30.73 2.06
CA ASN A 451 16.82 -29.57 2.83
C ASN A 451 16.30 -28.51 1.88
N ASN A 452 15.00 -28.20 1.97
CA ASN A 452 14.23 -27.33 1.08
C ASN A 452 13.52 -26.26 1.93
N PRO A 453 14.26 -25.30 2.50
CA PRO A 453 13.76 -24.38 3.51
C PRO A 453 12.59 -23.51 3.01
N GLN A 454 12.43 -23.36 1.70
CA GLN A 454 11.33 -22.62 1.11
C GLN A 454 10.03 -23.43 0.95
N GLY A 455 10.05 -24.75 1.21
CA GLY A 455 8.87 -25.60 1.08
C GLY A 455 8.32 -25.75 -0.34
N HIS A 456 9.10 -25.38 -1.36
CA HIS A 456 8.69 -25.57 -2.75
C HIS A 456 8.60 -27.07 -3.08
N THR A 457 7.72 -27.45 -4.00
CA THR A 457 7.68 -28.82 -4.49
C THR A 457 9.04 -29.18 -5.10
N PHE A 458 9.68 -30.24 -4.58
CA PHE A 458 10.88 -30.81 -5.17
C PHE A 458 10.59 -32.22 -5.71
N GLN A 459 11.38 -32.61 -6.69
CA GLN A 459 11.31 -33.90 -7.38
C GLN A 459 12.68 -34.55 -7.42
N VAL A 460 12.73 -35.85 -7.21
CA VAL A 460 13.96 -36.69 -7.30
C VAL A 460 13.82 -37.63 -8.46
N PHE A 461 14.81 -37.62 -9.34
CA PHE A 461 14.84 -38.44 -10.54
C PHE A 461 16.10 -39.35 -10.51
N ASP A 462 16.01 -40.52 -11.10
CA ASP A 462 17.16 -41.34 -11.45
C ASP A 462 17.86 -40.85 -12.74
N THR A 463 18.93 -41.54 -13.15
CA THR A 463 19.68 -41.18 -14.37
C THR A 463 18.91 -41.34 -15.66
N ASP A 464 17.86 -42.16 -15.65
CA ASP A 464 17.01 -42.42 -16.82
C ASP A 464 15.82 -41.41 -16.90
N GLY A 465 15.80 -40.47 -15.96
CA GLY A 465 14.74 -39.40 -15.89
C GLY A 465 13.44 -39.88 -15.29
N ARG A 466 13.42 -41.04 -14.64
CA ARG A 466 12.24 -41.55 -13.94
C ARG A 466 12.08 -40.84 -12.61
N LEU A 467 10.86 -40.30 -12.34
CA LEU A 467 10.51 -39.69 -11.05
C LEU A 467 10.44 -40.78 -9.96
N LEU A 468 11.25 -40.62 -8.91
CA LEU A 468 11.32 -41.53 -7.77
C LEU A 468 10.60 -41.00 -6.54
N HIS A 469 10.60 -39.66 -6.35
CA HIS A 469 9.96 -39.02 -5.20
C HIS A 469 9.57 -37.58 -5.52
N GLN A 470 8.49 -37.13 -4.92
CA GLN A 470 8.04 -35.74 -4.97
C GLN A 470 7.47 -35.34 -3.61
N SER A 471 7.86 -34.18 -3.10
CA SER A 471 7.38 -33.64 -1.82
C SER A 471 7.53 -32.11 -1.79
N SER A 472 6.83 -31.46 -0.87
CA SER A 472 6.95 -30.02 -0.54
C SER A 472 7.40 -29.79 0.91
N THR A 473 7.89 -30.84 1.60
CA THR A 473 8.41 -30.71 2.95
C THR A 473 9.71 -29.90 2.98
N THR A 474 9.95 -29.20 4.08
CA THR A 474 11.17 -28.41 4.28
C THR A 474 12.41 -29.25 4.50
N CYS A 475 12.25 -30.52 4.93
CA CYS A 475 13.32 -31.49 5.05
C CYS A 475 12.79 -32.90 4.72
N CYS A 476 13.56 -33.66 3.93
CA CYS A 476 13.22 -35.03 3.55
C CYS A 476 14.50 -35.88 3.49
N THR A 477 14.44 -37.10 4.04
CA THR A 477 15.53 -38.09 3.90
C THR A 477 15.00 -39.33 3.22
N LEU A 478 15.65 -39.76 2.15
CA LEU A 478 15.28 -40.89 1.34
C LEU A 478 16.42 -41.95 1.40
N SER A 479 16.06 -43.19 1.65
CA SER A 479 16.99 -44.31 1.49
C SER A 479 16.95 -44.75 0.02
N LEU A 480 18.06 -44.56 -0.70
CA LEU A 480 18.16 -44.83 -2.13
C LEU A 480 19.36 -45.71 -2.41
N PRO A 481 19.33 -46.61 -3.43
CA PRO A 481 20.50 -47.39 -3.88
C PRO A 481 21.69 -46.49 -4.23
N ALA A 482 22.89 -47.04 -4.19
CA ALA A 482 24.10 -46.33 -4.61
C ALA A 482 24.05 -46.04 -6.11
N ALA A 483 23.75 -44.80 -6.45
CA ALA A 483 23.63 -44.30 -7.83
C ALA A 483 23.64 -42.75 -7.87
N PRO A 484 23.87 -42.13 -9.04
CA PRO A 484 23.61 -40.72 -9.23
C PRO A 484 22.10 -40.41 -9.30
N TYR A 485 21.70 -39.24 -8.74
CA TYR A 485 20.34 -38.75 -8.74
C TYR A 485 20.29 -37.26 -9.11
N VAL A 486 19.14 -36.82 -9.60
CA VAL A 486 18.87 -35.41 -9.88
C VAL A 486 17.72 -34.94 -8.98
N VAL A 487 17.94 -33.90 -8.20
CA VAL A 487 16.92 -33.25 -7.41
C VAL A 487 16.58 -31.89 -8.05
N LYS A 488 15.31 -31.66 -8.37
CA LYS A 488 14.81 -30.44 -9.00
C LYS A 488 13.79 -29.78 -8.10
N SER A 489 13.92 -28.47 -7.86
CA SER A 489 12.91 -27.64 -7.19
C SER A 489 12.83 -26.28 -7.90
N GLY A 490 11.69 -25.99 -8.54
CA GLY A 490 11.54 -24.82 -9.37
C GLY A 490 12.59 -24.75 -10.49
N LYS A 491 13.41 -23.69 -10.48
CA LYS A 491 14.54 -23.53 -11.42
C LYS A 491 15.86 -24.18 -10.93
N GLU A 492 15.92 -24.60 -9.68
CA GLU A 492 17.12 -25.21 -9.10
C GLU A 492 17.22 -26.70 -9.45
N VAL A 493 18.41 -27.11 -9.87
CA VAL A 493 18.73 -28.50 -10.18
C VAL A 493 20.03 -28.86 -9.49
N LYS A 494 20.01 -29.89 -8.65
CA LYS A 494 21.18 -30.45 -7.98
C LYS A 494 21.43 -31.88 -8.45
N LYS A 495 22.65 -32.19 -8.82
CA LYS A 495 23.11 -33.59 -9.08
C LYS A 495 23.83 -34.10 -7.85
N VAL A 496 23.54 -35.31 -7.41
CA VAL A 496 24.10 -35.92 -6.22
C VAL A 496 24.32 -37.39 -6.43
N SER A 497 25.38 -37.97 -5.85
CA SER A 497 25.63 -39.39 -5.88
C SER A 497 25.47 -39.98 -4.48
N VAL A 498 24.54 -40.92 -4.33
CA VAL A 498 24.41 -41.75 -3.13
C VAL A 498 25.44 -42.84 -3.21
N ARG A 499 26.24 -43.02 -2.15
CA ARG A 499 27.31 -44.02 -2.03
C ARG A 499 27.07 -44.93 -0.85
#